data_612770d163fe3c5238548c93fcc05581
#
_entry.id   612770d163fe3c5238548c93fcc05581
#
_cell.length_a   1.000
_cell.length_b   1.000
_cell.length_c   1.000
_cell.angle_alpha   90.00
_cell.angle_beta   90.00
_cell.angle_gamma   90.00
#
_symmetry.space_group_name_H-M   'P 1'
#
loop_
_entity.id
_entity.type
_entity.pdbx_description
1 polymer ?
#
loop_
_entity_poly.entity_id
_entity_poly.type
_entity_poly.pdbx_seq_one_letter_code
_entity_poly.pdbx_strand_id
1 'polypeptide(L)'
;MTPSTSTYAALDAWVDAHFDEQVQFLQKLVRIPTDTPPGNNAPHAEATAEALQAFGLHAERFAVPTEQVHAAGMQSVTNLIVRRRLGAGGRTVALNAHGDVVPPGEGWQHDPYGGEIVDGKLFGRAAAVSKCDFSTFTFALRALEAAQQAEQLQLAGAVELHFTYDEEFGGELGPGYLLANGHSKPDLMVAAGFSYQVVTAHNGCLQLQVTVHGRMAHAAIPDTGVDALQGDTHLLYALYATNERNRGIKSQVEGIDHPYLNVGLIEGGTNTNVIPGKVVFKLDRRMIPEEDPTQVEAELRALLETEVARFNASRQDEGIRIDVQRMLLARAMQPLPGNAPLVQALQKHGSEVFGEPIPALGTPLYTDVRLYVERGIPGVIYGAGPRTVLESHAKRADERVELNDLRRATKVMARALLDWMTPT
;
A
#
# COMPACT_ATOMS: atom_id res chain seq x y z
N MET A 1 -31.22 -6.23 14.52
CA MET A 1 -30.97 -7.11 15.71
C MET A 1 -29.47 -7.22 15.89
N THR A 2 -28.95 -7.11 17.10
CA THR A 2 -27.51 -7.31 17.34
C THR A 2 -27.20 -8.82 17.21
N PRO A 3 -26.12 -9.22 16.49
CA PRO A 3 -25.72 -10.62 16.41
C PRO A 3 -25.49 -11.23 17.79
N SER A 4 -25.82 -12.53 17.94
CA SER A 4 -25.68 -13.22 19.22
C SER A 4 -24.23 -13.67 19.46
N THR A 5 -23.85 -13.87 20.72
CA THR A 5 -22.53 -14.43 21.06
C THR A 5 -22.36 -15.85 20.45
N SER A 6 -23.43 -16.63 20.29
CA SER A 6 -23.37 -17.93 19.64
C SER A 6 -23.04 -17.82 18.15
N THR A 7 -23.54 -16.80 17.45
CA THR A 7 -23.22 -16.57 16.02
C THR A 7 -21.76 -16.23 15.82
N TYR A 8 -21.16 -15.39 16.68
CA TYR A 8 -19.72 -15.14 16.62
C TYR A 8 -18.90 -16.41 16.89
N ALA A 9 -19.32 -17.24 17.86
CA ALA A 9 -18.65 -18.51 18.12
C ALA A 9 -18.74 -19.48 16.93
N ALA A 10 -19.86 -19.47 16.20
CA ALA A 10 -20.04 -20.30 15.00
C ALA A 10 -19.10 -19.82 13.86
N LEU A 11 -18.96 -18.49 13.66
CA LEU A 11 -17.98 -17.93 12.72
C LEU A 11 -16.56 -18.38 13.05
N ASP A 12 -16.16 -18.27 14.33
CA ASP A 12 -14.83 -18.65 14.78
C ASP A 12 -14.56 -20.15 14.57
N ALA A 13 -15.52 -21.00 14.91
CA ALA A 13 -15.42 -22.44 14.72
C ALA A 13 -15.30 -22.80 13.24
N TRP A 14 -16.04 -22.11 12.36
CA TRP A 14 -15.93 -22.32 10.93
C TRP A 14 -14.52 -21.94 10.41
N VAL A 15 -13.97 -20.80 10.84
CA VAL A 15 -12.60 -20.37 10.46
C VAL A 15 -11.58 -21.40 10.94
N ASP A 16 -11.72 -21.90 12.19
CA ASP A 16 -10.81 -22.91 12.73
C ASP A 16 -10.87 -24.23 11.93
N ALA A 17 -12.08 -24.66 11.54
CA ALA A 17 -12.26 -25.88 10.77
C ALA A 17 -11.73 -25.82 9.33
N HIS A 18 -11.64 -24.60 8.75
CA HIS A 18 -11.17 -24.39 7.36
C HIS A 18 -9.79 -23.73 7.29
N PHE A 19 -9.08 -23.66 8.42
CA PHE A 19 -7.82 -22.92 8.47
C PHE A 19 -6.72 -23.55 7.61
N ASP A 20 -6.64 -24.87 7.54
CA ASP A 20 -5.67 -25.56 6.68
C ASP A 20 -5.94 -25.26 5.20
N GLU A 21 -7.20 -25.19 4.79
CA GLU A 21 -7.60 -24.78 3.43
C GLU A 21 -7.20 -23.32 3.15
N GLN A 22 -7.38 -22.45 4.14
CA GLN A 22 -6.96 -21.06 4.08
C GLN A 22 -5.44 -20.92 3.89
N VAL A 23 -4.65 -21.67 4.64
CA VAL A 23 -3.19 -21.68 4.53
C VAL A 23 -2.74 -22.21 3.17
N GLN A 24 -3.34 -23.28 2.66
CA GLN A 24 -3.05 -23.83 1.33
C GLN A 24 -3.38 -22.82 0.21
N PHE A 25 -4.47 -22.08 0.35
CA PHE A 25 -4.81 -20.99 -0.58
C PHE A 25 -3.72 -19.92 -0.58
N LEU A 26 -3.29 -19.44 0.61
CA LEU A 26 -2.20 -18.48 0.71
C LEU A 26 -0.89 -19.01 0.10
N GLN A 27 -0.52 -20.26 0.39
CA GLN A 27 0.67 -20.89 -0.20
C GLN A 27 0.62 -20.90 -1.73
N LYS A 28 -0.54 -21.22 -2.31
CA LYS A 28 -0.73 -21.18 -3.77
C LYS A 28 -0.47 -19.78 -4.33
N LEU A 29 -0.97 -18.74 -3.67
CA LEU A 29 -0.78 -17.35 -4.10
C LEU A 29 0.67 -16.88 -3.97
N VAL A 30 1.35 -17.22 -2.87
CA VAL A 30 2.75 -16.86 -2.63
C VAL A 30 3.67 -17.48 -3.69
N ARG A 31 3.39 -18.71 -4.13
CA ARG A 31 4.20 -19.44 -5.13
C ARG A 31 4.17 -18.84 -6.53
N ILE A 32 3.30 -17.88 -6.80
CA ILE A 32 3.23 -17.22 -8.10
C ILE A 32 3.87 -15.83 -7.98
N PRO A 33 5.04 -15.61 -8.62
CA PRO A 33 5.72 -14.31 -8.59
C PRO A 33 4.86 -13.18 -9.17
N THR A 34 4.95 -12.02 -8.54
CA THR A 34 4.29 -10.77 -8.98
C THR A 34 5.22 -9.58 -8.82
N ASP A 35 6.51 -9.81 -9.10
CA ASP A 35 7.55 -8.79 -8.95
C ASP A 35 7.23 -7.57 -9.79
N THR A 36 7.20 -6.43 -9.15
CA THR A 36 6.93 -5.14 -9.78
C THR A 36 8.05 -4.16 -9.39
N PRO A 37 8.96 -3.78 -10.31
CA PRO A 37 9.04 -4.26 -11.70
C PRO A 37 9.44 -5.75 -11.85
N PRO A 38 9.17 -6.42 -12.99
CA PRO A 38 8.59 -5.90 -14.24
C PRO A 38 7.07 -5.79 -14.26
N GLY A 39 6.35 -6.28 -13.23
CA GLY A 39 4.90 -6.15 -13.14
C GLY A 39 4.11 -6.99 -14.14
N ASN A 40 4.45 -8.27 -14.28
CA ASN A 40 3.64 -9.23 -15.03
C ASN A 40 2.65 -9.92 -14.11
N ASN A 41 1.54 -9.24 -13.80
CA ASN A 41 0.61 -9.63 -12.73
C ASN A 41 -0.60 -10.46 -13.21
N ALA A 42 -0.91 -10.48 -14.52
CA ALA A 42 -2.06 -11.20 -15.06
C ALA A 42 -2.05 -12.72 -14.77
N PRO A 43 -0.91 -13.45 -14.79
CA PRO A 43 -0.90 -14.87 -14.44
C PRO A 43 -1.33 -15.16 -13.00
N HIS A 44 -0.93 -14.31 -12.05
CA HIS A 44 -1.35 -14.45 -10.66
C HIS A 44 -2.85 -14.14 -10.50
N ALA A 45 -3.35 -13.10 -11.17
CA ALA A 45 -4.77 -12.77 -11.15
C ALA A 45 -5.61 -13.93 -11.69
N GLU A 46 -5.20 -14.58 -12.79
CA GLU A 46 -5.94 -15.72 -13.35
C GLU A 46 -5.93 -16.92 -12.38
N ALA A 47 -4.77 -17.29 -11.85
CA ALA A 47 -4.67 -18.38 -10.88
C ALA A 47 -5.45 -18.10 -9.57
N THR A 48 -5.54 -16.82 -9.17
CA THR A 48 -6.38 -16.38 -8.05
C THR A 48 -7.86 -16.57 -8.37
N ALA A 49 -8.30 -16.14 -9.55
CA ALA A 49 -9.70 -16.28 -10.00
C ALA A 49 -10.11 -17.75 -10.12
N GLU A 50 -9.23 -18.63 -10.63
CA GLU A 50 -9.48 -20.07 -10.67
C GLU A 50 -9.59 -20.67 -9.26
N ALA A 51 -8.72 -20.27 -8.32
CA ALA A 51 -8.77 -20.76 -6.95
C ALA A 51 -10.04 -20.30 -6.21
N LEU A 52 -10.46 -19.05 -6.44
CA LEU A 52 -11.74 -18.52 -5.92
C LEU A 52 -12.95 -19.27 -6.49
N GLN A 53 -12.91 -19.62 -7.78
CA GLN A 53 -13.98 -20.41 -8.41
C GLN A 53 -14.13 -21.79 -7.76
N ALA A 54 -13.03 -22.43 -7.31
CA ALA A 54 -13.10 -23.68 -6.56
C ALA A 54 -13.82 -23.54 -5.22
N PHE A 55 -13.87 -22.34 -4.65
CA PHE A 55 -14.66 -21.99 -3.46
C PHE A 55 -16.10 -21.55 -3.77
N GLY A 56 -16.51 -21.57 -5.04
CA GLY A 56 -17.81 -21.06 -5.47
C GLY A 56 -17.88 -19.52 -5.54
N LEU A 57 -16.74 -18.84 -5.51
CA LEU A 57 -16.63 -17.40 -5.62
C LEU A 57 -16.22 -17.01 -7.04
N HIS A 58 -17.15 -16.40 -7.77
CA HIS A 58 -16.86 -15.92 -9.13
C HIS A 58 -16.13 -14.58 -9.07
N ALA A 59 -14.93 -14.49 -9.66
CA ALA A 59 -14.17 -13.26 -9.79
C ALA A 59 -14.32 -12.65 -11.19
N GLU A 60 -14.87 -11.46 -11.27
CA GLU A 60 -14.87 -10.63 -12.47
C GLU A 60 -13.45 -10.11 -12.73
N ARG A 61 -13.02 -10.11 -13.99
CA ARG A 61 -11.68 -9.72 -14.41
C ARG A 61 -11.71 -8.38 -15.12
N PHE A 62 -10.92 -7.43 -14.65
CA PHE A 62 -10.80 -6.08 -15.19
C PHE A 62 -9.36 -5.85 -15.65
N ALA A 63 -9.06 -6.26 -16.87
CA ALA A 63 -7.77 -6.03 -17.50
C ALA A 63 -7.59 -4.54 -17.80
N VAL A 64 -6.49 -3.96 -17.34
CA VAL A 64 -6.11 -2.58 -17.67
C VAL A 64 -5.55 -2.54 -19.10
N PRO A 65 -5.89 -1.53 -19.93
CA PRO A 65 -5.36 -1.39 -21.27
C PRO A 65 -3.84 -1.41 -21.32
N THR A 66 -3.28 -2.20 -22.21
CA THR A 66 -1.83 -2.45 -22.33
C THR A 66 -1.01 -1.16 -22.46
N GLU A 67 -1.52 -0.16 -23.17
CA GLU A 67 -0.87 1.14 -23.31
C GLU A 67 -0.67 1.85 -21.95
N GLN A 68 -1.68 1.82 -21.09
CA GLN A 68 -1.61 2.42 -19.74
C GLN A 68 -0.63 1.64 -18.85
N VAL A 69 -0.67 0.31 -18.93
CA VAL A 69 0.22 -0.57 -18.17
C VAL A 69 1.68 -0.34 -18.55
N HIS A 70 1.98 -0.28 -19.87
CA HIS A 70 3.33 -0.01 -20.36
C HIS A 70 3.81 1.40 -20.04
N ALA A 71 2.93 2.41 -20.09
CA ALA A 71 3.26 3.78 -19.70
C ALA A 71 3.64 3.89 -18.21
N ALA A 72 3.09 3.02 -17.35
CA ALA A 72 3.46 2.89 -15.95
C ALA A 72 4.69 2.00 -15.71
N GLY A 73 5.31 1.44 -16.75
CA GLY A 73 6.51 0.61 -16.65
C GLY A 73 6.25 -0.84 -16.25
N MET A 74 5.01 -1.31 -16.36
CA MET A 74 4.59 -2.69 -16.07
C MET A 74 4.29 -3.47 -17.36
N GLN A 75 4.10 -4.80 -17.25
CA GLN A 75 3.81 -5.69 -18.38
C GLN A 75 2.33 -6.05 -18.46
N SER A 76 1.69 -6.33 -17.33
CA SER A 76 0.26 -6.66 -17.29
C SER A 76 -0.35 -6.34 -15.93
N VAL A 77 -1.60 -5.84 -15.93
CA VAL A 77 -2.43 -5.65 -14.73
C VAL A 77 -3.83 -6.14 -15.04
N THR A 78 -4.32 -7.08 -14.24
CA THR A 78 -5.72 -7.55 -14.28
C THR A 78 -6.27 -7.54 -12.86
N ASN A 79 -7.14 -6.60 -12.56
CA ASN A 79 -7.79 -6.52 -11.25
C ASN A 79 -8.97 -7.48 -11.18
N LEU A 80 -9.26 -7.98 -9.99
CA LEU A 80 -10.37 -8.90 -9.73
C LEU A 80 -11.38 -8.27 -8.77
N ILE A 81 -12.67 -8.48 -9.05
CA ILE A 81 -13.75 -8.19 -8.09
C ILE A 81 -14.59 -9.44 -7.90
N VAL A 82 -14.71 -9.89 -6.65
CA VAL A 82 -15.72 -10.87 -6.24
C VAL A 82 -16.89 -10.10 -5.61
N ARG A 83 -18.11 -10.31 -6.08
CA ARG A 83 -19.32 -9.68 -5.52
C ARG A 83 -20.24 -10.71 -4.90
N ARG A 84 -20.61 -10.47 -3.64
CA ARG A 84 -21.57 -11.32 -2.91
C ARG A 84 -22.66 -10.47 -2.29
N ARG A 85 -23.86 -10.63 -2.82
CA ARG A 85 -25.04 -10.00 -2.25
C ARG A 85 -25.61 -10.89 -1.17
N LEU A 86 -25.69 -10.37 0.05
CA LEU A 86 -26.15 -11.12 1.23
C LEU A 86 -27.64 -10.90 1.52
N GLY A 87 -28.19 -9.81 1.03
CA GLY A 87 -29.63 -9.52 1.17
C GLY A 87 -30.03 -8.22 0.47
N ALA A 88 -31.33 -7.92 0.50
CA ALA A 88 -31.86 -6.72 -0.11
C ALA A 88 -31.50 -5.46 0.72
N GLY A 89 -31.36 -4.32 0.06
CA GLY A 89 -30.96 -3.05 0.71
C GLY A 89 -29.54 -3.14 1.30
N GLY A 90 -29.29 -2.38 2.36
CA GLY A 90 -28.01 -2.35 3.07
C GLY A 90 -26.89 -1.66 2.30
N ARG A 91 -25.68 -1.76 2.84
CA ARG A 91 -24.46 -1.13 2.31
C ARG A 91 -23.63 -2.12 1.51
N THR A 92 -22.80 -1.60 0.61
CA THR A 92 -21.74 -2.38 -0.02
C THR A 92 -20.42 -2.10 0.69
N VAL A 93 -19.78 -3.14 1.22
CA VAL A 93 -18.48 -3.06 1.86
C VAL A 93 -17.43 -3.68 0.94
N ALA A 94 -16.41 -2.92 0.55
CA ALA A 94 -15.27 -3.42 -0.19
C ALA A 94 -14.13 -3.83 0.75
N LEU A 95 -13.47 -4.94 0.46
CA LEU A 95 -12.24 -5.39 1.09
C LEU A 95 -11.17 -5.41 0.02
N ASN A 96 -10.13 -4.57 0.15
CA ASN A 96 -9.08 -4.44 -0.86
C ASN A 96 -7.74 -4.96 -0.36
N ALA A 97 -7.10 -5.78 -1.17
CA ALA A 97 -5.73 -6.24 -0.97
C ALA A 97 -4.99 -6.23 -2.32
N HIS A 98 -3.66 -6.00 -2.27
CA HIS A 98 -2.83 -6.00 -3.48
C HIS A 98 -1.99 -7.28 -3.59
N GLY A 99 -1.79 -7.72 -4.83
CA GLY A 99 -1.03 -8.93 -5.13
C GLY A 99 0.35 -8.67 -5.74
N ASP A 100 0.60 -7.46 -6.24
CA ASP A 100 1.92 -7.02 -6.71
C ASP A 100 2.87 -6.81 -5.54
N VAL A 101 4.18 -6.99 -5.78
CA VAL A 101 5.21 -6.94 -4.73
C VAL A 101 6.51 -6.41 -5.28
N VAL A 102 7.34 -5.84 -4.42
CA VAL A 102 8.74 -5.54 -4.77
C VAL A 102 9.53 -6.84 -5.00
N PRO A 103 10.52 -6.85 -5.92
CA PRO A 103 11.40 -8.00 -6.12
C PRO A 103 12.01 -8.49 -4.80
N PRO A 104 12.27 -9.81 -4.65
CA PRO A 104 12.71 -10.39 -3.38
C PRO A 104 14.08 -9.85 -2.91
N GLY A 105 14.97 -9.45 -3.82
CA GLY A 105 16.34 -9.07 -3.48
C GLY A 105 17.17 -10.26 -3.03
N GLU A 106 18.25 -9.98 -2.30
CA GLU A 106 19.23 -10.98 -1.86
C GLU A 106 19.08 -11.29 -0.36
N GLY A 107 19.75 -12.35 0.11
CA GLY A 107 19.89 -12.70 1.53
C GLY A 107 18.79 -13.62 2.08
N TRP A 108 17.95 -14.21 1.22
CA TRP A 108 16.94 -15.18 1.62
C TRP A 108 17.56 -16.50 2.09
N GLN A 109 17.05 -17.04 3.21
CA GLN A 109 17.34 -18.40 3.69
C GLN A 109 16.24 -19.38 3.26
N HIS A 110 15.02 -18.89 3.04
CA HIS A 110 13.88 -19.63 2.51
C HIS A 110 13.63 -19.20 1.05
N ASP A 111 13.08 -20.11 0.23
CA ASP A 111 12.67 -19.73 -1.14
C ASP A 111 11.59 -18.62 -1.08
N PRO A 112 11.83 -17.45 -1.68
CA PRO A 112 10.87 -16.35 -1.67
C PRO A 112 9.51 -16.70 -2.29
N TYR A 113 9.43 -17.74 -3.10
CA TYR A 113 8.20 -18.26 -3.71
C TYR A 113 7.89 -19.71 -3.31
N GLY A 114 8.54 -20.24 -2.28
CA GLY A 114 8.30 -21.59 -1.78
C GLY A 114 7.00 -21.71 -0.96
N GLY A 115 6.62 -20.67 -0.24
CA GLY A 115 5.51 -20.74 0.70
C GLY A 115 5.78 -21.76 1.81
N GLU A 116 7.01 -21.85 2.28
CA GLU A 116 7.44 -22.79 3.30
C GLU A 116 6.83 -22.42 4.66
N ILE A 117 6.48 -23.45 5.44
CA ILE A 117 5.95 -23.26 6.81
C ILE A 117 6.96 -23.80 7.80
N VAL A 118 7.49 -22.91 8.64
CA VAL A 118 8.42 -23.26 9.73
C VAL A 118 7.96 -22.56 11.00
N ASP A 119 7.88 -23.29 12.10
CA ASP A 119 7.53 -22.77 13.44
C ASP A 119 6.26 -21.91 13.46
N GLY A 120 5.22 -22.32 12.73
CA GLY A 120 3.95 -21.61 12.67
C GLY A 120 3.95 -20.34 11.82
N LYS A 121 4.98 -20.11 11.00
CA LYS A 121 5.14 -18.99 10.08
C LYS A 121 5.16 -19.48 8.64
N LEU A 122 4.48 -18.77 7.76
CA LEU A 122 4.57 -18.99 6.33
C LEU A 122 5.55 -17.97 5.74
N PHE A 123 6.63 -18.46 5.14
CA PHE A 123 7.68 -17.66 4.52
C PHE A 123 7.41 -17.45 3.02
N GLY A 124 7.67 -16.25 2.55
CA GLY A 124 7.62 -15.91 1.14
C GLY A 124 7.40 -14.44 0.89
N ARG A 125 7.77 -13.97 -0.30
CA ARG A 125 7.51 -12.61 -0.75
C ARG A 125 6.00 -12.39 -0.88
N ALA A 126 5.47 -11.32 -0.30
CA ALA A 126 4.07 -11.00 -0.13
C ALA A 126 3.31 -11.88 0.89
N ALA A 127 3.97 -12.76 1.62
CA ALA A 127 3.30 -13.53 2.66
C ALA A 127 2.68 -12.63 3.73
N ALA A 128 3.31 -11.49 4.05
CA ALA A 128 2.82 -10.52 5.02
C ALA A 128 2.17 -9.28 4.40
N VAL A 129 2.56 -8.90 3.15
CA VAL A 129 2.06 -7.68 2.48
C VAL A 129 1.90 -7.94 0.98
N SER A 130 0.69 -8.17 0.40
CA SER A 130 -0.52 -8.37 1.20
C SER A 130 -1.32 -9.61 0.72
N LYS A 131 -0.65 -10.65 0.17
CA LYS A 131 -1.35 -11.89 -0.25
C LYS A 131 -2.02 -12.62 0.93
N CYS A 132 -1.52 -12.43 2.18
CA CYS A 132 -2.22 -12.91 3.37
C CYS A 132 -3.66 -12.37 3.44
N ASP A 133 -3.90 -11.14 3.01
CA ASP A 133 -5.21 -10.52 3.07
C ASP A 133 -6.13 -10.96 1.93
N PHE A 134 -5.60 -11.42 0.80
CA PHE A 134 -6.43 -12.19 -0.16
C PHE A 134 -7.06 -13.40 0.53
N SER A 135 -6.25 -14.08 1.33
CA SER A 135 -6.68 -15.25 2.09
C SER A 135 -7.65 -14.87 3.23
N THR A 136 -7.29 -13.86 4.04
CA THR A 136 -8.12 -13.36 5.15
C THR A 136 -9.50 -12.93 4.68
N PHE A 137 -9.57 -12.10 3.66
CA PHE A 137 -10.83 -11.54 3.18
C PHE A 137 -11.71 -12.60 2.50
N THR A 138 -11.11 -13.53 1.74
CA THR A 138 -11.82 -14.65 1.14
C THR A 138 -12.46 -15.55 2.20
N PHE A 139 -11.70 -15.94 3.22
CA PHE A 139 -12.19 -16.88 4.24
C PHE A 139 -13.12 -16.20 5.26
N ALA A 140 -12.96 -14.91 5.53
CA ALA A 140 -13.93 -14.14 6.31
C ALA A 140 -15.30 -14.06 5.62
N LEU A 141 -15.34 -13.82 4.30
CA LEU A 141 -16.56 -13.82 3.52
C LEU A 141 -17.22 -15.21 3.49
N ARG A 142 -16.44 -16.28 3.27
CA ARG A 142 -16.94 -17.67 3.27
C ARG A 142 -17.51 -18.06 4.63
N ALA A 143 -16.86 -17.66 5.74
CA ALA A 143 -17.37 -17.90 7.09
C ALA A 143 -18.73 -17.22 7.30
N LEU A 144 -18.88 -15.96 6.85
CA LEU A 144 -20.14 -15.23 6.93
C LEU A 144 -21.25 -15.91 6.13
N GLU A 145 -20.96 -16.33 4.89
CA GLU A 145 -21.94 -17.05 4.06
C GLU A 145 -22.37 -18.39 4.67
N ALA A 146 -21.42 -19.13 5.25
CA ALA A 146 -21.70 -20.39 5.93
C ALA A 146 -22.60 -20.18 7.18
N ALA A 147 -22.30 -19.16 7.99
CA ALA A 147 -23.15 -18.80 9.14
C ALA A 147 -24.53 -18.31 8.69
N GLN A 148 -24.61 -17.50 7.64
CA GLN A 148 -25.88 -17.04 7.08
C GLN A 148 -26.76 -18.22 6.68
N GLN A 149 -26.19 -19.20 6.01
CA GLN A 149 -26.92 -20.40 5.58
C GLN A 149 -27.34 -21.29 6.77
N ALA A 150 -26.39 -21.56 7.69
CA ALA A 150 -26.64 -22.47 8.81
C ALA A 150 -27.65 -21.93 9.83
N GLU A 151 -27.58 -20.63 10.13
CA GLU A 151 -28.43 -19.97 11.13
C GLU A 151 -29.59 -19.18 10.50
N GLN A 152 -29.74 -19.21 9.17
CA GLN A 152 -30.77 -18.46 8.41
C GLN A 152 -30.75 -16.95 8.74
N LEU A 153 -29.57 -16.37 8.87
CA LEU A 153 -29.41 -14.97 9.24
C LEU A 153 -29.99 -14.05 8.16
N GLN A 154 -30.78 -13.07 8.61
CA GLN A 154 -31.31 -12.02 7.75
C GLN A 154 -30.24 -10.92 7.63
N LEU A 155 -29.42 -10.99 6.58
CA LEU A 155 -28.41 -10.00 6.28
C LEU A 155 -28.90 -9.04 5.18
N ALA A 156 -28.25 -7.88 5.05
CA ALA A 156 -28.54 -6.88 4.03
C ALA A 156 -27.24 -6.38 3.39
N GLY A 157 -27.34 -5.90 2.16
CA GLY A 157 -26.19 -5.33 1.46
C GLY A 157 -25.35 -6.35 0.70
N ALA A 158 -24.10 -5.95 0.43
CA ALA A 158 -23.16 -6.73 -0.35
C ALA A 158 -21.73 -6.60 0.18
N VAL A 159 -20.91 -7.62 -0.05
CA VAL A 159 -19.46 -7.58 0.15
C VAL A 159 -18.79 -7.70 -1.22
N GLU A 160 -17.79 -6.85 -1.45
CA GLU A 160 -16.91 -6.93 -2.62
C GLU A 160 -15.47 -7.21 -2.17
N LEU A 161 -14.81 -8.21 -2.77
CA LEU A 161 -13.38 -8.42 -2.60
C LEU A 161 -12.69 -7.79 -3.81
N HIS A 162 -11.84 -6.82 -3.59
CA HIS A 162 -11.03 -6.16 -4.62
C HIS A 162 -9.58 -6.65 -4.50
N PHE A 163 -9.15 -7.48 -5.45
CA PHE A 163 -7.78 -7.95 -5.53
C PHE A 163 -7.08 -7.22 -6.69
N THR A 164 -6.15 -6.35 -6.35
CA THR A 164 -5.54 -5.38 -7.25
C THR A 164 -4.03 -5.59 -7.39
N TYR A 165 -3.40 -4.97 -8.41
CA TYR A 165 -2.01 -5.28 -8.75
C TYR A 165 -1.25 -4.03 -9.22
N ASP A 166 -1.15 -3.00 -8.35
CA ASP A 166 -0.47 -1.74 -8.66
C ASP A 166 -0.12 -0.91 -7.41
N GLU A 167 -0.24 -1.46 -6.21
CA GLU A 167 0.01 -0.71 -4.96
C GLU A 167 1.44 -0.19 -4.89
N GLU A 168 2.39 -0.99 -5.34
CA GLU A 168 3.82 -0.64 -5.32
C GLU A 168 4.17 0.51 -6.29
N PHE A 169 3.27 0.84 -7.23
CA PHE A 169 3.40 1.95 -8.18
C PHE A 169 2.34 3.04 -8.00
N GLY A 170 1.58 3.00 -6.89
CA GLY A 170 0.68 4.06 -6.48
C GLY A 170 -0.81 3.78 -6.64
N GLY A 171 -1.22 2.59 -7.12
CA GLY A 171 -2.60 2.10 -7.12
C GLY A 171 -3.53 2.67 -8.19
N GLU A 172 -3.04 3.54 -9.08
CA GLU A 172 -3.88 4.19 -10.09
C GLU A 172 -4.41 3.21 -11.17
N LEU A 173 -3.66 2.13 -11.46
CA LEU A 173 -4.07 1.04 -12.35
C LEU A 173 -4.76 -0.11 -11.60
N GLY A 174 -4.67 -0.13 -10.27
CA GLY A 174 -5.37 -1.02 -9.38
C GLY A 174 -6.75 -0.47 -9.00
N PRO A 175 -6.96 -0.12 -7.72
CA PRO A 175 -8.25 0.42 -7.28
C PRO A 175 -8.59 1.74 -7.95
N GLY A 176 -7.61 2.58 -8.31
CA GLY A 176 -7.82 3.80 -9.08
C GLY A 176 -8.58 3.53 -10.38
N TYR A 177 -8.14 2.53 -11.15
CA TYR A 177 -8.78 2.10 -12.39
C TYR A 177 -10.21 1.57 -12.16
N LEU A 178 -10.39 0.72 -11.14
CA LEU A 178 -11.71 0.16 -10.83
C LEU A 178 -12.74 1.24 -10.49
N LEU A 179 -12.34 2.21 -9.67
CA LEU A 179 -13.21 3.29 -9.22
C LEU A 179 -13.47 4.33 -10.32
N ALA A 180 -12.44 4.71 -11.07
CA ALA A 180 -12.55 5.72 -12.15
C ALA A 180 -13.44 5.26 -13.29
N ASN A 181 -13.44 3.95 -13.60
CA ASN A 181 -14.27 3.37 -14.65
C ASN A 181 -15.65 2.89 -14.15
N GLY A 182 -16.00 3.15 -12.89
CA GLY A 182 -17.29 2.78 -12.31
C GLY A 182 -17.49 1.27 -12.16
N HIS A 183 -16.41 0.49 -12.13
CA HIS A 183 -16.49 -0.95 -11.91
C HIS A 183 -16.89 -1.29 -10.48
N SER A 184 -16.66 -0.41 -9.52
CA SER A 184 -17.17 -0.50 -8.15
C SER A 184 -17.51 0.87 -7.59
N LYS A 185 -18.47 0.91 -6.68
CA LYS A 185 -18.87 2.08 -5.91
C LYS A 185 -19.33 1.64 -4.52
N PRO A 186 -18.41 1.21 -3.65
CA PRO A 186 -18.76 0.77 -2.31
C PRO A 186 -19.13 1.94 -1.41
N ASP A 187 -19.91 1.67 -0.36
CA ASP A 187 -20.28 2.64 0.68
C ASP A 187 -19.21 2.74 1.79
N LEU A 188 -18.50 1.64 2.03
CA LEU A 188 -17.45 1.51 3.04
C LEU A 188 -16.33 0.63 2.47
N MET A 189 -15.11 0.79 2.99
CA MET A 189 -14.01 -0.08 2.58
C MET A 189 -13.04 -0.39 3.72
N VAL A 190 -12.40 -1.56 3.64
CA VAL A 190 -11.25 -1.94 4.46
C VAL A 190 -10.12 -2.35 3.53
N ALA A 191 -8.96 -1.72 3.65
CA ALA A 191 -7.75 -2.13 2.96
C ALA A 191 -6.94 -3.09 3.83
N ALA A 192 -6.17 -3.95 3.15
CA ALA A 192 -5.20 -4.85 3.75
C ALA A 192 -4.19 -4.13 4.65
N GLY A 193 -3.82 -4.71 5.77
CA GLY A 193 -2.81 -4.14 6.67
C GLY A 193 -2.66 -4.86 8.01
N PHE A 194 -2.39 -4.08 9.05
CA PHE A 194 -2.01 -4.58 10.36
C PHE A 194 -3.15 -5.27 11.10
N SER A 195 -2.83 -6.31 11.90
CA SER A 195 -3.81 -7.03 12.73
C SER A 195 -3.95 -6.45 14.14
N TYR A 196 -2.93 -5.75 14.64
CA TYR A 196 -2.87 -5.23 16.02
C TYR A 196 -3.24 -3.75 16.14
N GLN A 197 -3.74 -3.16 15.09
CA GLN A 197 -4.24 -1.77 15.09
C GLN A 197 -5.23 -1.55 13.93
N VAL A 198 -6.17 -0.65 14.11
CA VAL A 198 -6.99 -0.12 13.03
C VAL A 198 -6.35 1.18 12.55
N VAL A 199 -5.88 1.22 11.30
CA VAL A 199 -5.26 2.43 10.77
C VAL A 199 -6.33 3.33 10.17
N THR A 200 -6.41 4.56 10.67
CA THR A 200 -7.42 5.55 10.26
C THR A 200 -6.85 6.73 9.50
N ALA A 201 -5.52 6.86 9.47
CA ALA A 201 -4.82 7.90 8.73
C ALA A 201 -3.45 7.39 8.28
N HIS A 202 -2.90 7.94 7.19
CA HIS A 202 -1.54 7.63 6.76
C HIS A 202 -0.87 8.82 6.08
N ASN A 203 0.47 8.78 6.02
CA ASN A 203 1.26 9.79 5.34
C ASN A 203 0.96 9.81 3.83
N GLY A 204 1.10 11.00 3.23
CA GLY A 204 1.26 11.13 1.79
C GLY A 204 2.71 10.88 1.35
N CYS A 205 2.88 10.74 0.05
CA CYS A 205 4.19 10.56 -0.59
C CYS A 205 4.27 11.39 -1.87
N LEU A 206 5.30 12.22 -1.97
CA LEU A 206 5.66 12.93 -3.19
C LEU A 206 7.06 12.48 -3.62
N GLN A 207 7.17 11.96 -4.84
CA GLN A 207 8.46 11.59 -5.42
C GLN A 207 8.78 12.51 -6.60
N LEU A 208 9.97 13.10 -6.58
CA LEU A 208 10.48 13.96 -7.64
C LEU A 208 11.81 13.40 -8.16
N GLN A 209 11.96 13.47 -9.49
CA GLN A 209 13.26 13.36 -10.13
C GLN A 209 13.75 14.76 -10.47
N VAL A 210 14.97 15.06 -10.06
CA VAL A 210 15.65 16.32 -10.38
C VAL A 210 16.86 16.02 -11.26
N THR A 211 16.92 16.67 -12.41
CA THR A 211 18.07 16.59 -13.31
C THR A 211 18.81 17.92 -13.24
N VAL A 212 20.05 17.88 -12.79
CA VAL A 212 20.96 19.04 -12.76
C VAL A 212 21.81 19.02 -14.02
N HIS A 213 21.74 20.09 -14.79
CA HIS A 213 22.50 20.26 -16.01
C HIS A 213 23.61 21.30 -15.80
N GLY A 214 24.80 20.93 -16.21
CA GLY A 214 25.96 21.78 -16.30
C GLY A 214 26.61 21.70 -17.69
N ARG A 215 27.92 21.80 -17.73
CA ARG A 215 28.73 21.70 -18.98
C ARG A 215 30.02 20.93 -18.71
N MET A 216 30.23 19.85 -19.45
CA MET A 216 31.43 19.03 -19.34
C MET A 216 32.65 19.80 -19.70
N ALA A 217 33.78 19.52 -19.01
CA ALA A 217 35.09 20.03 -19.32
C ALA A 217 36.20 19.05 -18.89
N HIS A 218 37.38 19.22 -19.39
CA HIS A 218 38.55 18.47 -18.91
C HIS A 218 38.90 18.95 -17.48
N ALA A 219 39.15 18.06 -16.54
CA ALA A 219 39.39 18.38 -15.14
C ALA A 219 40.64 19.28 -14.93
N ALA A 220 41.60 19.32 -15.88
CA ALA A 220 42.78 20.22 -15.85
C ALA A 220 42.46 21.68 -16.18
N ILE A 221 41.29 21.97 -16.76
CA ILE A 221 40.81 23.33 -17.12
C ILE A 221 39.34 23.49 -16.65
N PRO A 222 39.06 23.34 -15.34
CA PRO A 222 37.69 23.22 -14.79
C PRO A 222 36.84 24.47 -15.07
N ASP A 223 37.45 25.64 -15.15
CA ASP A 223 36.77 26.93 -15.39
C ASP A 223 36.10 27.02 -16.78
N THR A 224 36.39 26.06 -17.68
CA THR A 224 35.73 25.98 -18.98
C THR A 224 34.44 25.13 -18.92
N GLY A 225 34.16 24.49 -17.78
CA GLY A 225 32.98 23.71 -17.51
C GLY A 225 32.03 24.39 -16.54
N VAL A 226 30.87 23.72 -16.35
CA VAL A 226 29.92 24.02 -15.27
C VAL A 226 29.65 22.70 -14.54
N ASP A 227 30.16 22.58 -13.32
CA ASP A 227 30.11 21.34 -12.57
C ASP A 227 28.69 21.06 -12.02
N ALA A 228 28.01 20.15 -12.69
CA ALA A 228 26.66 19.72 -12.27
C ALA A 228 26.68 19.03 -10.91
N LEU A 229 27.76 18.30 -10.55
CA LEU A 229 27.84 17.59 -9.26
C LEU A 229 28.06 18.59 -8.10
N GLN A 230 28.85 19.62 -8.31
CA GLN A 230 29.03 20.69 -7.33
C GLN A 230 27.69 21.41 -7.09
N GLY A 231 26.96 21.73 -8.18
CA GLY A 231 25.62 22.30 -8.08
C GLY A 231 24.66 21.38 -7.35
N ASP A 232 24.65 20.07 -7.68
CA ASP A 232 23.82 19.05 -7.03
C ASP A 232 24.09 18.97 -5.52
N THR A 233 25.37 18.96 -5.11
CA THR A 233 25.76 18.96 -3.69
C THR A 233 25.15 20.14 -2.94
N HIS A 234 25.10 21.32 -3.59
CA HIS A 234 24.48 22.52 -3.02
C HIS A 234 22.97 22.35 -2.81
N LEU A 235 22.27 21.79 -3.81
CA LEU A 235 20.84 21.48 -3.72
C LEU A 235 20.54 20.44 -2.63
N LEU A 236 21.33 19.36 -2.58
CA LEU A 236 21.19 18.30 -1.57
C LEU A 236 21.36 18.85 -0.15
N TYR A 237 22.36 19.72 0.05
CA TYR A 237 22.56 20.37 1.36
C TYR A 237 21.32 21.15 1.81
N ALA A 238 20.71 21.91 0.92
CA ALA A 238 19.51 22.69 1.22
C ALA A 238 18.29 21.80 1.50
N LEU A 239 18.14 20.70 0.74
CA LEU A 239 17.10 19.71 0.97
C LEU A 239 17.24 19.04 2.35
N TYR A 240 18.42 18.59 2.73
CA TYR A 240 18.65 17.99 4.05
C TYR A 240 18.53 19.01 5.18
N ALA A 241 18.93 20.27 4.98
CA ALA A 241 18.69 21.34 5.95
C ALA A 241 17.16 21.58 6.15
N THR A 242 16.37 21.47 5.08
CA THR A 242 14.91 21.54 5.17
C THR A 242 14.35 20.33 5.92
N ASN A 243 14.87 19.12 5.66
CA ASN A 243 14.48 17.91 6.36
C ASN A 243 14.71 18.03 7.89
N GLU A 244 15.83 18.61 8.33
CA GLU A 244 16.06 18.85 9.75
C GLU A 244 15.05 19.86 10.35
N ARG A 245 14.67 20.90 9.62
CA ARG A 245 13.60 21.83 10.06
C ARG A 245 12.25 21.13 10.19
N ASN A 246 11.94 20.19 9.29
CA ASN A 246 10.69 19.43 9.30
C ASN A 246 10.50 18.60 10.57
N ARG A 247 11.57 18.20 11.27
CA ARG A 247 11.48 17.50 12.57
C ARG A 247 10.74 18.30 13.66
N GLY A 248 10.72 19.61 13.52
CA GLY A 248 9.95 20.49 14.40
C GLY A 248 8.46 20.55 14.14
N ILE A 249 8.01 20.04 12.98
CA ILE A 249 6.60 19.98 12.61
C ILE A 249 6.04 18.66 13.13
N LYS A 250 5.00 18.69 13.96
CA LYS A 250 4.40 17.47 14.51
C LYS A 250 3.01 17.26 13.97
N SER A 251 2.71 16.04 13.57
CA SER A 251 1.34 15.63 13.25
C SER A 251 0.49 15.59 14.52
N GLN A 252 -0.80 15.89 14.36
CA GLN A 252 -1.79 15.71 15.42
C GLN A 252 -2.34 14.28 15.45
N VAL A 253 -2.00 13.46 14.46
CA VAL A 253 -2.44 12.06 14.36
C VAL A 253 -1.48 11.17 15.14
N GLU A 254 -2.00 10.50 16.16
CA GLU A 254 -1.24 9.49 16.91
C GLU A 254 -0.74 8.38 15.97
N GLY A 255 0.54 8.02 16.05
CA GLY A 255 1.19 7.05 15.15
C GLY A 255 1.90 7.68 13.95
N ILE A 256 1.72 8.99 13.72
CA ILE A 256 2.45 9.78 12.71
C ILE A 256 3.26 10.86 13.43
N ASP A 257 4.55 10.96 13.16
CA ASP A 257 5.43 11.88 13.90
C ASP A 257 5.57 13.22 13.15
N HIS A 258 6.40 13.26 12.11
CA HIS A 258 6.73 14.49 11.39
C HIS A 258 6.92 14.20 9.89
N PRO A 259 6.85 15.22 9.03
CA PRO A 259 7.19 15.05 7.63
C PRO A 259 8.71 14.87 7.47
N TYR A 260 9.12 14.05 6.49
CA TYR A 260 10.55 13.86 6.21
C TYR A 260 10.83 13.69 4.71
N LEU A 261 12.10 13.91 4.36
CA LEU A 261 12.59 13.82 2.99
C LEU A 261 13.83 12.92 2.96
N ASN A 262 13.87 12.06 1.96
CA ASN A 262 15.02 11.22 1.65
C ASN A 262 15.41 11.36 0.19
N VAL A 263 16.71 11.37 -0.11
CA VAL A 263 17.22 11.20 -1.47
C VAL A 263 17.71 9.77 -1.59
N GLY A 264 16.95 8.96 -2.32
CA GLY A 264 17.16 7.52 -2.41
C GLY A 264 18.04 7.08 -3.58
N LEU A 265 18.26 7.96 -4.57
CA LEU A 265 19.06 7.67 -5.75
C LEU A 265 19.79 8.91 -6.21
N ILE A 266 21.05 8.74 -6.62
CA ILE A 266 21.86 9.76 -7.29
C ILE A 266 22.73 9.08 -8.35
N GLU A 267 22.78 9.66 -9.55
CA GLU A 267 23.60 9.21 -10.68
C GLU A 267 24.18 10.38 -11.42
N GLY A 268 25.45 10.30 -11.84
CA GLY A 268 26.04 11.37 -12.63
C GLY A 268 27.53 11.19 -12.90
N GLY A 269 28.04 12.06 -13.79
CA GLY A 269 29.43 11.98 -14.23
C GLY A 269 29.68 10.93 -15.32
N THR A 270 30.86 10.95 -15.92
CA THR A 270 31.26 10.02 -17.00
C THR A 270 32.63 9.41 -16.76
N ASN A 271 33.60 10.21 -16.24
CA ASN A 271 34.96 9.75 -15.95
C ASN A 271 35.58 10.65 -14.88
N THR A 272 36.56 10.12 -14.14
CA THR A 272 37.24 10.82 -13.03
C THR A 272 37.94 12.13 -13.44
N ASN A 273 38.41 12.22 -14.69
CA ASN A 273 39.09 13.41 -15.21
C ASN A 273 38.21 14.35 -16.05
N VAL A 274 36.89 14.27 -15.86
CA VAL A 274 35.89 15.10 -16.58
C VAL A 274 35.00 15.79 -15.56
N ILE A 275 34.81 17.09 -15.71
CA ILE A 275 33.82 17.87 -14.96
C ILE A 275 32.42 17.36 -15.34
N PRO A 276 31.59 16.93 -14.38
CA PRO A 276 30.27 16.39 -14.66
C PRO A 276 29.33 17.42 -15.30
N GLY A 277 28.82 17.10 -16.47
CA GLY A 277 27.85 17.95 -17.18
C GLY A 277 26.39 17.62 -16.85
N LYS A 278 26.13 16.53 -16.12
CA LYS A 278 24.77 16.11 -15.73
C LYS A 278 24.83 15.23 -14.48
N VAL A 279 23.89 15.50 -13.57
CA VAL A 279 23.58 14.64 -12.40
C VAL A 279 22.06 14.50 -12.31
N VAL A 280 21.58 13.34 -11.92
CA VAL A 280 20.16 13.05 -11.64
C VAL A 280 20.06 12.55 -10.23
N PHE A 281 19.13 13.08 -9.45
CA PHE A 281 18.75 12.47 -8.18
C PHE A 281 17.23 12.29 -8.07
N LYS A 282 16.82 11.33 -7.23
CA LYS A 282 15.41 11.08 -6.93
C LYS A 282 15.18 11.21 -5.44
N LEU A 283 14.17 11.98 -5.08
CA LEU A 283 13.78 12.21 -3.70
C LEU A 283 12.38 11.66 -3.41
N ASP A 284 12.18 11.24 -2.17
CA ASP A 284 10.91 10.81 -1.56
C ASP A 284 10.60 11.76 -0.40
N ARG A 285 9.49 12.50 -0.49
CA ARG A 285 9.00 13.43 0.54
C ARG A 285 7.73 12.84 1.16
N ARG A 286 7.82 12.41 2.41
CA ARG A 286 6.67 11.95 3.18
C ARG A 286 5.96 13.14 3.81
N MET A 287 4.67 13.24 3.51
CA MET A 287 3.80 14.32 3.98
C MET A 287 2.93 13.81 5.12
N ILE A 288 2.77 14.59 6.17
CA ILE A 288 1.79 14.33 7.22
C ILE A 288 0.37 14.69 6.74
N PRO A 289 -0.70 14.17 7.39
CA PRO A 289 -2.08 14.42 6.98
C PRO A 289 -2.49 15.89 6.93
N GLU A 290 -1.82 16.74 7.71
CA GLU A 290 -2.10 18.19 7.80
C GLU A 290 -1.50 19.01 6.66
N GLU A 291 -0.62 18.43 5.83
CA GLU A 291 0.04 19.13 4.73
C GLU A 291 -0.78 19.08 3.43
N ASP A 292 -0.83 20.22 2.71
CA ASP A 292 -1.36 20.24 1.34
C ASP A 292 -0.28 19.80 0.34
N PRO A 293 -0.50 18.72 -0.42
CA PRO A 293 0.52 18.18 -1.32
C PRO A 293 0.90 19.12 -2.47
N THR A 294 -0.03 20.01 -2.90
CA THR A 294 0.25 20.98 -3.95
C THR A 294 1.19 22.06 -3.44
N GLN A 295 0.96 22.50 -2.19
CA GLN A 295 1.83 23.47 -1.53
C GLN A 295 3.21 22.88 -1.25
N VAL A 296 3.29 21.64 -0.74
CA VAL A 296 4.57 20.96 -0.48
C VAL A 296 5.42 20.83 -1.75
N GLU A 297 4.81 20.45 -2.88
CA GLU A 297 5.52 20.39 -4.16
C GLU A 297 5.98 21.78 -4.61
N ALA A 298 5.15 22.79 -4.51
CA ALA A 298 5.49 24.16 -4.89
C ALA A 298 6.66 24.71 -4.04
N GLU A 299 6.66 24.45 -2.73
CA GLU A 299 7.73 24.85 -1.81
C GLU A 299 9.06 24.17 -2.14
N LEU A 300 9.04 22.86 -2.45
CA LEU A 300 10.25 22.13 -2.87
C LEU A 300 10.81 22.66 -4.19
N ARG A 301 9.97 22.92 -5.18
CA ARG A 301 10.39 23.52 -6.46
C ARG A 301 10.99 24.91 -6.26
N ALA A 302 10.34 25.76 -5.48
CA ALA A 302 10.84 27.10 -5.17
C ALA A 302 12.18 27.07 -4.40
N LEU A 303 12.33 26.12 -3.46
CA LEU A 303 13.61 25.90 -2.78
C LEU A 303 14.72 25.58 -3.78
N LEU A 304 14.49 24.60 -4.66
CA LEU A 304 15.48 24.17 -5.65
C LEU A 304 15.85 25.30 -6.60
N GLU A 305 14.88 26.05 -7.11
CA GLU A 305 15.10 27.21 -7.98
C GLU A 305 15.90 28.31 -7.27
N THR A 306 15.57 28.58 -5.99
CA THR A 306 16.30 29.56 -5.16
C THR A 306 17.75 29.17 -4.98
N GLU A 307 18.02 27.90 -4.72
CA GLU A 307 19.39 27.41 -4.53
C GLU A 307 20.18 27.36 -5.84
N VAL A 308 19.53 27.09 -6.97
CA VAL A 308 20.14 27.24 -8.31
C VAL A 308 20.54 28.69 -8.54
N ALA A 309 19.65 29.63 -8.27
CA ALA A 309 19.97 31.06 -8.41
C ALA A 309 21.13 31.50 -7.49
N ARG A 310 21.16 31.01 -6.24
CA ARG A 310 22.24 31.27 -5.27
C ARG A 310 23.57 30.69 -5.74
N PHE A 311 23.59 29.44 -6.21
CA PHE A 311 24.78 28.80 -6.77
C PHE A 311 25.32 29.58 -7.97
N ASN A 312 24.46 30.06 -8.88
CA ASN A 312 24.80 30.78 -10.09
C ASN A 312 25.21 32.22 -9.81
N ALA A 313 24.83 32.83 -8.69
CA ALA A 313 25.10 34.27 -8.41
C ALA A 313 26.57 34.64 -8.36
N SER A 314 27.47 33.72 -8.06
CA SER A 314 28.93 33.93 -8.03
C SER A 314 29.61 33.58 -9.34
N ARG A 315 28.88 33.11 -10.36
CA ARG A 315 29.41 32.67 -11.66
C ARG A 315 29.31 33.79 -12.72
N GLN A 316 30.22 33.74 -13.66
CA GLN A 316 30.23 34.67 -14.82
C GLN A 316 29.68 33.99 -16.09
N ASP A 317 29.42 32.68 -16.03
CA ASP A 317 28.85 31.86 -17.11
C ASP A 317 27.35 31.60 -16.90
N GLU A 318 26.76 30.73 -17.74
CA GLU A 318 25.34 30.38 -17.68
C GLU A 318 24.95 29.66 -16.38
N GLY A 319 25.93 29.08 -15.63
CA GLY A 319 25.68 28.31 -14.42
C GLY A 319 24.99 27.00 -14.68
N ILE A 320 24.44 26.40 -13.60
CA ILE A 320 23.60 25.17 -13.67
C ILE A 320 22.14 25.55 -13.98
N ARG A 321 21.40 24.60 -14.54
CA ARG A 321 19.94 24.64 -14.63
C ARG A 321 19.38 23.33 -14.15
N ILE A 322 18.10 23.26 -13.77
CA ILE A 322 17.43 22.05 -13.33
C ILE A 322 16.15 21.78 -14.13
N ASP A 323 15.85 20.49 -14.29
CA ASP A 323 14.53 20.01 -14.68
C ASP A 323 13.96 19.18 -13.52
N VAL A 324 12.73 19.47 -13.08
CA VAL A 324 12.07 18.78 -11.98
C VAL A 324 10.82 18.07 -12.50
N GLN A 325 10.84 16.75 -12.46
CA GLN A 325 9.72 15.89 -12.88
C GLN A 325 9.08 15.24 -11.66
N ARG A 326 7.75 15.34 -11.52
CA ARG A 326 7.00 14.55 -10.54
C ARG A 326 6.86 13.11 -11.02
N MET A 327 7.27 12.15 -10.18
CA MET A 327 7.17 10.73 -10.43
C MET A 327 5.92 10.14 -9.79
N LEU A 328 5.62 10.55 -8.55
CA LEU A 328 4.48 10.08 -7.77
C LEU A 328 3.92 11.21 -6.92
N LEU A 329 2.61 11.24 -6.79
CA LEU A 329 1.90 11.98 -5.75
C LEU A 329 0.80 11.09 -5.18
N ALA A 330 1.02 10.55 -3.98
CA ALA A 330 0.03 9.89 -3.17
C ALA A 330 -0.39 10.83 -2.03
N ARG A 331 -1.67 11.19 -1.98
CA ARG A 331 -2.19 12.07 -0.92
C ARG A 331 -2.18 11.35 0.43
N ALA A 332 -2.02 12.11 1.49
CA ALA A 332 -2.22 11.59 2.83
C ALA A 332 -3.70 11.22 3.04
N MET A 333 -3.93 10.14 3.78
CA MET A 333 -5.28 9.76 4.19
C MET A 333 -5.64 10.47 5.50
N GLN A 334 -6.84 11.06 5.51
CA GLN A 334 -7.48 11.55 6.73
C GLN A 334 -8.77 10.76 6.98
N PRO A 335 -9.17 10.52 8.25
CA PRO A 335 -10.40 9.81 8.54
C PRO A 335 -11.61 10.58 8.07
N LEU A 336 -12.55 9.92 7.39
CA LEU A 336 -13.84 10.48 7.05
C LEU A 336 -14.86 10.26 8.19
N PRO A 337 -15.90 11.12 8.32
CA PRO A 337 -16.92 10.98 9.37
C PRO A 337 -17.62 9.62 9.39
N GLY A 338 -17.67 8.90 8.26
CA GLY A 338 -18.27 7.58 8.13
C GLY A 338 -17.40 6.42 8.62
N ASN A 339 -16.15 6.65 9.09
CA ASN A 339 -15.24 5.59 9.54
C ASN A 339 -15.67 4.96 10.88
N ALA A 340 -16.44 5.62 11.71
CA ALA A 340 -16.76 5.17 13.06
C ALA A 340 -17.31 3.73 13.15
N PRO A 341 -18.25 3.27 12.30
CA PRO A 341 -18.72 1.89 12.34
C PRO A 341 -17.63 0.85 12.03
N LEU A 342 -16.70 1.20 11.11
CA LEU A 342 -15.56 0.32 10.77
C LEU A 342 -14.62 0.20 11.97
N VAL A 343 -14.20 1.32 12.54
CA VAL A 343 -13.28 1.39 13.68
C VAL A 343 -13.85 0.64 14.89
N GLN A 344 -15.12 0.92 15.25
CA GLN A 344 -15.74 0.34 16.43
C GLN A 344 -15.84 -1.20 16.35
N ALA A 345 -16.29 -1.74 15.20
CA ALA A 345 -16.39 -3.17 15.02
C ALA A 345 -15.01 -3.86 15.05
N LEU A 346 -14.02 -3.31 14.33
CA LEU A 346 -12.68 -3.87 14.28
C LEU A 346 -11.96 -3.80 15.63
N GLN A 347 -12.08 -2.69 16.38
CA GLN A 347 -11.53 -2.58 17.73
C GLN A 347 -12.18 -3.56 18.71
N LYS A 348 -13.50 -3.67 18.69
CA LYS A 348 -14.25 -4.60 19.54
C LYS A 348 -13.81 -6.04 19.29
N HIS A 349 -13.97 -6.50 18.05
CA HIS A 349 -13.68 -7.89 17.73
C HIS A 349 -12.19 -8.21 17.74
N GLY A 350 -11.35 -7.25 17.35
CA GLY A 350 -9.90 -7.36 17.47
C GLY A 350 -9.47 -7.54 18.91
N SER A 351 -9.96 -6.70 19.82
CA SER A 351 -9.61 -6.80 21.24
C SER A 351 -10.10 -8.11 21.88
N GLU A 352 -11.29 -8.59 21.51
CA GLU A 352 -11.82 -9.87 21.99
C GLU A 352 -10.99 -11.07 21.48
N VAL A 353 -10.62 -11.08 20.19
CA VAL A 353 -9.93 -12.23 19.56
C VAL A 353 -8.44 -12.26 19.89
N PHE A 354 -7.78 -11.09 19.94
CA PHE A 354 -6.35 -11.00 20.27
C PHE A 354 -6.11 -11.02 21.79
N GLY A 355 -7.12 -10.72 22.62
CA GLY A 355 -6.99 -10.67 24.08
C GLY A 355 -6.25 -9.43 24.61
N GLU A 356 -6.10 -8.41 23.77
CA GLU A 356 -5.48 -7.13 24.12
C GLU A 356 -6.18 -5.97 23.41
N PRO A 357 -6.12 -4.73 23.91
CA PRO A 357 -6.73 -3.59 23.24
C PRO A 357 -6.13 -3.35 21.85
N ILE A 358 -6.99 -3.18 20.83
CA ILE A 358 -6.58 -2.82 19.48
C ILE A 358 -6.80 -1.29 19.31
N PRO A 359 -5.72 -0.49 19.23
CA PRO A 359 -5.83 0.95 19.08
C PRO A 359 -6.26 1.35 17.67
N ALA A 360 -6.83 2.54 17.53
CA ALA A 360 -7.02 3.22 16.25
C ALA A 360 -5.95 4.30 16.10
N LEU A 361 -5.04 4.14 15.13
CA LEU A 361 -3.84 4.96 14.98
C LEU A 361 -3.63 5.37 13.52
N GLY A 362 -2.71 6.31 13.29
CA GLY A 362 -2.14 6.58 11.98
C GLY A 362 -0.90 5.69 11.70
N THR A 363 -0.45 5.69 10.46
CA THR A 363 0.79 5.02 10.03
C THR A 363 1.60 5.93 9.10
N PRO A 364 2.94 5.89 9.13
CA PRO A 364 3.76 6.58 8.14
C PRO A 364 3.75 5.92 6.74
N LEU A 365 3.14 4.75 6.60
CA LEU A 365 3.06 3.99 5.35
C LEU A 365 1.80 4.38 4.57
N TYR A 366 1.93 4.84 3.32
CA TYR A 366 0.76 5.07 2.46
C TYR A 366 0.28 3.75 1.83
N THR A 367 -1.01 3.67 1.51
CA THR A 367 -1.61 2.51 0.84
C THR A 367 -2.73 2.93 -0.12
N ASP A 368 -3.30 1.96 -0.83
CA ASP A 368 -4.40 2.10 -1.77
C ASP A 368 -5.71 2.64 -1.16
N VAL A 369 -5.89 2.54 0.16
CA VAL A 369 -7.11 3.05 0.84
C VAL A 369 -7.39 4.52 0.51
N ARG A 370 -6.33 5.33 0.29
CA ARG A 370 -6.46 6.74 -0.08
C ARG A 370 -7.32 6.95 -1.31
N LEU A 371 -7.26 6.06 -2.30
CA LEU A 371 -7.98 6.19 -3.56
C LEU A 371 -9.51 6.11 -3.38
N TYR A 372 -9.96 5.35 -2.38
CA TYR A 372 -11.35 5.30 -1.96
C TYR A 372 -11.72 6.55 -1.14
N VAL A 373 -10.88 6.90 -0.16
CA VAL A 373 -11.11 8.05 0.72
C VAL A 373 -11.14 9.37 -0.05
N GLU A 374 -10.28 9.56 -1.05
CA GLU A 374 -10.27 10.71 -1.97
C GLU A 374 -11.59 10.85 -2.76
N ARG A 375 -12.33 9.77 -2.92
CA ARG A 375 -13.67 9.73 -3.53
C ARG A 375 -14.82 9.83 -2.52
N GLY A 376 -14.50 10.11 -1.26
CA GLY A 376 -15.48 10.26 -0.19
C GLY A 376 -16.01 8.92 0.37
N ILE A 377 -15.37 7.79 0.06
CA ILE A 377 -15.73 6.48 0.59
C ILE A 377 -15.00 6.28 1.92
N PRO A 378 -15.72 6.19 3.05
CA PRO A 378 -15.11 5.91 4.34
C PRO A 378 -14.32 4.61 4.33
N GLY A 379 -13.07 4.67 4.83
CA GLY A 379 -12.16 3.54 4.76
C GLY A 379 -11.18 3.50 5.92
N VAL A 380 -10.73 2.30 6.26
CA VAL A 380 -9.69 2.03 7.25
C VAL A 380 -8.76 0.93 6.72
N ILE A 381 -7.62 0.75 7.38
CA ILE A 381 -6.68 -0.34 7.09
C ILE A 381 -6.75 -1.33 8.24
N TYR A 382 -7.01 -2.60 7.92
CA TYR A 382 -6.97 -3.73 8.85
C TYR A 382 -6.84 -5.04 8.07
N GLY A 383 -6.06 -5.98 8.59
CA GLY A 383 -5.87 -7.28 7.94
C GLY A 383 -5.02 -8.23 8.77
N ALA A 384 -4.38 -9.20 8.10
CA ALA A 384 -3.53 -10.19 8.73
C ALA A 384 -2.04 -9.78 8.82
N GLY A 385 -1.73 -8.54 8.47
CA GLY A 385 -0.37 -8.03 8.53
C GLY A 385 0.20 -8.03 9.96
N PRO A 386 1.50 -7.84 10.07
CA PRO A 386 2.23 -8.01 11.32
C PRO A 386 1.90 -6.94 12.36
N ARG A 387 2.34 -7.14 13.61
CA ARG A 387 2.35 -6.09 14.62
C ARG A 387 3.24 -4.91 14.21
N THR A 388 4.40 -5.23 13.64
CA THR A 388 5.33 -4.24 13.06
C THR A 388 5.93 -4.74 11.75
N VAL A 389 6.28 -3.82 10.87
CA VAL A 389 6.98 -4.13 9.60
C VAL A 389 8.32 -4.85 9.84
N LEU A 390 8.99 -4.57 10.96
CA LEU A 390 10.26 -5.20 11.31
C LEU A 390 10.09 -6.68 11.66
N GLU A 391 8.99 -7.04 12.32
CA GLU A 391 8.71 -8.41 12.76
C GLU A 391 8.46 -9.37 11.60
N SER A 392 7.71 -8.93 10.60
CA SER A 392 7.39 -9.72 9.41
C SER A 392 8.49 -9.72 8.36
N HIS A 393 9.50 -8.90 8.48
CA HIS A 393 10.47 -8.60 7.42
C HIS A 393 9.82 -8.12 6.10
N ALA A 394 8.69 -7.44 6.16
CA ALA A 394 8.02 -6.92 4.96
C ALA A 394 9.00 -6.13 4.07
N LYS A 395 8.99 -6.44 2.77
CA LYS A 395 9.93 -5.92 1.76
C LYS A 395 11.42 -6.26 1.99
N ARG A 396 11.73 -7.22 2.90
CA ARG A 396 13.08 -7.73 3.19
C ARG A 396 13.17 -9.23 2.89
N ALA A 397 14.39 -9.81 2.98
CA ALA A 397 14.57 -11.25 2.92
C ALA A 397 13.86 -11.94 4.09
N ASP A 398 13.38 -13.15 3.86
CA ASP A 398 12.64 -13.99 4.81
C ASP A 398 11.37 -13.29 5.34
N GLU A 399 10.66 -12.58 4.45
CA GLU A 399 9.33 -12.08 4.72
C GLU A 399 8.40 -13.23 5.10
N ARG A 400 7.56 -13.02 6.13
CA ARG A 400 6.73 -14.07 6.71
C ARG A 400 5.47 -13.53 7.37
N VAL A 401 4.45 -14.36 7.42
CA VAL A 401 3.23 -14.11 8.20
C VAL A 401 3.09 -15.15 9.31
N GLU A 402 2.73 -14.71 10.52
CA GLU A 402 2.37 -15.58 11.62
C GLU A 402 1.01 -16.24 11.33
N LEU A 403 0.96 -17.56 11.22
CA LEU A 403 -0.26 -18.28 10.89
C LEU A 403 -1.37 -18.12 11.96
N ASN A 404 -0.98 -17.96 13.22
CA ASN A 404 -1.94 -17.69 14.28
C ASN A 404 -2.59 -16.29 14.16
N ASP A 405 -1.82 -15.30 13.71
CA ASP A 405 -2.36 -13.95 13.48
C ASP A 405 -3.23 -13.91 12.22
N LEU A 406 -2.85 -14.64 11.16
CA LEU A 406 -3.70 -14.85 9.99
C LEU A 406 -5.08 -15.41 10.39
N ARG A 407 -5.11 -16.45 11.23
CA ARG A 407 -6.34 -17.06 11.74
C ARG A 407 -7.17 -16.07 12.54
N ARG A 408 -6.52 -15.34 13.48
CA ARG A 408 -7.19 -14.35 14.33
C ARG A 408 -7.77 -13.20 13.51
N ALA A 409 -7.00 -12.63 12.59
CA ALA A 409 -7.46 -11.56 11.73
C ALA A 409 -8.66 -11.98 10.87
N THR A 410 -8.68 -13.22 10.38
CA THR A 410 -9.82 -13.78 9.64
C THR A 410 -11.08 -13.84 10.52
N LYS A 411 -10.97 -14.27 11.79
CA LYS A 411 -12.08 -14.23 12.74
C LYS A 411 -12.61 -12.82 12.98
N VAL A 412 -11.69 -11.86 13.19
CA VAL A 412 -12.06 -10.44 13.38
C VAL A 412 -12.82 -9.92 12.17
N MET A 413 -12.32 -10.15 10.95
CA MET A 413 -12.97 -9.71 9.72
C MET A 413 -14.34 -10.38 9.52
N ALA A 414 -14.47 -11.68 9.79
CA ALA A 414 -15.76 -12.39 9.69
C ALA A 414 -16.80 -11.80 10.66
N ARG A 415 -16.41 -11.54 11.91
CA ARG A 415 -17.27 -10.91 12.92
C ARG A 415 -17.66 -9.48 12.56
N ALA A 416 -16.71 -8.67 12.07
CA ALA A 416 -16.95 -7.31 11.65
C ALA A 416 -17.90 -7.26 10.43
N LEU A 417 -17.71 -8.14 9.45
CA LEU A 417 -18.63 -8.28 8.31
C LEU A 417 -20.05 -8.63 8.79
N LEU A 418 -20.20 -9.53 9.74
CA LEU A 418 -21.51 -9.86 10.31
C LEU A 418 -22.19 -8.61 10.91
N ASP A 419 -21.46 -7.81 11.69
CA ASP A 419 -22.00 -6.57 12.28
C ASP A 419 -22.43 -5.59 11.19
N TRP A 420 -21.61 -5.37 10.17
CA TRP A 420 -21.90 -4.40 9.09
C TRP A 420 -23.04 -4.84 8.16
N MET A 421 -23.23 -6.15 7.99
CA MET A 421 -24.28 -6.70 7.12
C MET A 421 -25.57 -7.00 7.87
N THR A 422 -25.59 -6.90 9.20
CA THR A 422 -26.82 -7.05 10.00
C THR A 422 -27.66 -5.77 9.89
N PRO A 423 -28.95 -5.85 9.48
CA PRO A 423 -29.84 -4.69 9.44
C PRO A 423 -29.98 -4.05 10.83
N THR A 424 -29.87 -2.72 10.87
CA THR A 424 -30.09 -1.89 12.10
C THR A 424 -31.56 -1.73 12.41
#